data_c3b42305f8e7ea79e2f4bc9f4a6b424e
#
_entry.id   c3b42305f8e7ea79e2f4bc9f4a6b424e
#
_cell.length_a   1.000
_cell.length_b   1.000
_cell.length_c   1.000
_cell.angle_alpha   90.00
_cell.angle_beta   90.00
_cell.angle_gamma   90.00
#
_symmetry.space_group_name_H-M   'P 1'
#
loop_
_entity.id
_entity.type
_entity.pdbx_description
1 polymer ?
#
loop_
_entity_poly.entity_id
_entity_poly.type
_entity_poly.pdbx_seq_one_letter_code
_entity_poly.pdbx_strand_id
1 'polypeptide(L)'
;MLKVLIVDDEPLARENLRILLETQPDIEIVGECGNAVEAIGAVHKLRPDVLFLDIQMPRISGLEMVGMLDPEHRPYIVFLTAFDEYAVKAFEEHAFDYLLKPIESTRLEKTLVRLRQERSLQDMTVLDDTQQALKYIP
;
A
#
# COMPACT_ATOMS: atom_id res chain seq x y z
N MET A 1 2.67 9.32 -10.86
CA MET A 1 3.05 7.92 -10.58
C MET A 1 2.67 7.54 -9.16
N LEU A 2 2.33 6.29 -8.96
CA LEU A 2 2.11 5.74 -7.63
C LEU A 2 3.44 5.24 -7.06
N LYS A 3 3.84 5.76 -5.92
CA LYS A 3 5.04 5.33 -5.20
C LYS A 3 4.69 4.15 -4.31
N VAL A 4 5.39 3.05 -4.47
CA VAL A 4 5.08 1.78 -3.80
C VAL A 4 6.27 1.33 -2.94
N LEU A 5 5.98 0.92 -1.72
CA LEU A 5 6.94 0.27 -0.83
C LEU A 5 6.49 -1.19 -0.65
N ILE A 6 7.42 -2.12 -0.81
CA ILE A 6 7.17 -3.55 -0.62
C ILE A 6 7.78 -3.99 0.72
N VAL A 7 6.98 -4.61 1.56
CA VAL A 7 7.42 -5.09 2.88
C VAL A 7 7.04 -6.55 3.05
N ASP A 8 8.02 -7.43 3.05
CA ASP A 8 7.85 -8.87 3.23
C ASP A 8 9.18 -9.45 3.73
N ASP A 9 9.12 -10.33 4.70
CA ASP A 9 10.34 -10.95 5.25
C ASP A 9 10.91 -12.03 4.33
N GLU A 10 10.16 -12.49 3.33
CA GLU A 10 10.60 -13.49 2.37
C GLU A 10 11.17 -12.82 1.11
N PRO A 11 12.48 -12.98 0.82
CA PRO A 11 13.09 -12.35 -0.35
C PRO A 11 12.44 -12.76 -1.68
N LEU A 12 12.05 -14.03 -1.82
CA LEU A 12 11.40 -14.50 -3.06
C LEU A 12 10.01 -13.90 -3.25
N ALA A 13 9.28 -13.66 -2.17
CA ALA A 13 7.98 -13.01 -2.24
C ALA A 13 8.13 -11.54 -2.69
N ARG A 14 9.14 -10.82 -2.17
CA ARG A 14 9.43 -9.46 -2.62
C ARG A 14 9.79 -9.43 -4.11
N GLU A 15 10.64 -10.35 -4.54
CA GLU A 15 11.05 -10.45 -5.95
C GLU A 15 9.85 -10.70 -6.86
N ASN A 16 8.98 -11.64 -6.49
CA ASN A 16 7.80 -11.96 -7.27
C ASN A 16 6.90 -10.74 -7.45
N LEU A 17 6.61 -10.03 -6.37
CA LEU A 17 5.78 -8.84 -6.43
C LEU A 17 6.46 -7.71 -7.22
N ARG A 18 7.76 -7.52 -7.04
CA ARG A 18 8.53 -6.53 -7.79
C ARG A 18 8.42 -6.77 -9.30
N ILE A 19 8.60 -8.01 -9.74
CA ILE A 19 8.51 -8.37 -11.17
C ILE A 19 7.13 -8.04 -11.73
N LEU A 20 6.07 -8.35 -10.98
CA LEU A 20 4.70 -8.05 -11.40
C LEU A 20 4.45 -6.53 -11.47
N LEU A 21 4.94 -5.77 -10.51
CA LEU A 21 4.76 -4.32 -10.48
C LEU A 21 5.60 -3.59 -11.54
N GLU A 22 6.76 -4.10 -11.88
CA GLU A 22 7.62 -3.52 -12.91
C GLU A 22 6.99 -3.50 -14.30
N THR A 23 5.97 -4.31 -14.54
CA THR A 23 5.22 -4.28 -15.81
C THR A 23 4.30 -3.07 -15.92
N GLN A 24 4.10 -2.33 -14.84
CA GLN A 24 3.16 -1.21 -14.77
C GLN A 24 3.91 0.12 -14.93
N PRO A 25 3.66 0.87 -16.02
CA PRO A 25 4.46 2.08 -16.31
C PRO A 25 4.21 3.24 -15.34
N ASP A 26 3.08 3.25 -14.63
CA ASP A 26 2.70 4.32 -13.70
C ASP A 26 3.08 4.01 -12.24
N ILE A 27 3.81 2.92 -12.00
CA ILE A 27 4.23 2.53 -10.67
C ILE A 27 5.73 2.71 -10.49
N GLU A 28 6.10 3.35 -9.40
CA GLU A 28 7.48 3.52 -8.99
C GLU A 28 7.70 2.76 -7.68
N ILE A 29 8.54 1.73 -7.69
CA ILE A 29 8.92 1.02 -6.47
C ILE A 29 10.02 1.84 -5.78
N VAL A 30 9.68 2.48 -4.67
CA VAL A 30 10.60 3.35 -3.96
C VAL A 30 11.49 2.61 -2.97
N GLY A 31 11.15 1.38 -2.64
CA GLY A 31 11.96 0.56 -1.75
C GLY A 31 11.37 -0.80 -1.45
N GLU A 32 12.19 -1.63 -0.81
CA GLU A 32 11.81 -2.95 -0.33
C GLU A 32 12.39 -3.12 1.08
N CYS A 33 11.60 -3.66 1.99
CA CYS A 33 12.01 -3.89 3.37
C CYS A 33 11.69 -5.32 3.79
N GLY A 34 12.56 -5.90 4.63
CA GLY A 34 12.42 -7.27 5.11
C GLY A 34 11.82 -7.38 6.50
N ASN A 35 11.56 -6.26 7.19
CA ASN A 35 10.97 -6.26 8.52
C ASN A 35 10.26 -4.94 8.82
N ALA A 36 9.47 -4.93 9.88
CA ALA A 36 8.64 -3.78 10.24
C ALA A 36 9.46 -2.55 10.66
N VAL A 37 10.55 -2.74 11.35
CA VAL A 37 11.39 -1.62 11.85
C VAL A 37 11.95 -0.83 10.66
N GLU A 38 12.52 -1.53 9.68
CA GLU A 38 13.00 -0.90 8.45
C GLU A 38 11.86 -0.21 7.70
N ALA A 39 10.71 -0.88 7.63
CA ALA A 39 9.56 -0.39 6.89
C ALA A 39 8.98 0.90 7.49
N ILE A 40 8.88 0.99 8.82
CA ILE A 40 8.40 2.21 9.48
C ILE A 40 9.30 3.39 9.13
N GLY A 41 10.61 3.19 9.20
CA GLY A 41 11.58 4.23 8.80
C GLY A 41 11.46 4.61 7.33
N ALA A 42 11.28 3.63 6.46
CA ALA A 42 11.12 3.86 5.02
C ALA A 42 9.83 4.61 4.69
N VAL A 43 8.71 4.28 5.33
CA VAL A 43 7.45 5.00 5.18
C VAL A 43 7.62 6.47 5.54
N HIS A 44 8.27 6.74 6.66
CA HIS A 44 8.50 8.11 7.12
C HIS A 44 9.41 8.89 6.17
N LYS A 45 10.45 8.27 5.68
CA LYS A 45 11.46 8.90 4.81
C LYS A 45 10.99 9.05 3.36
N LEU A 46 10.41 8.00 2.80
CA LEU A 46 10.09 7.91 1.37
C LEU A 46 8.67 8.34 1.03
N ARG A 47 7.78 8.38 2.01
CA ARG A 47 6.38 8.79 1.83
C ARG A 47 5.70 8.06 0.66
N PRO A 48 5.64 6.71 0.68
CA PRO A 48 4.99 5.98 -0.38
C PRO A 48 3.49 6.25 -0.41
N ASP A 49 2.88 6.12 -1.58
CA ASP A 49 1.43 6.20 -1.72
C ASP A 49 0.76 4.88 -1.33
N VAL A 50 1.44 3.78 -1.58
CA VAL A 50 0.93 2.42 -1.35
C VAL A 50 1.97 1.59 -0.64
N LEU A 51 1.52 0.82 0.34
CA LEU A 51 2.34 -0.12 1.09
C LEU A 51 1.80 -1.53 0.86
N PHE A 52 2.59 -2.37 0.19
CA PHE A 52 2.30 -3.81 0.12
C PHE A 52 2.99 -4.46 1.31
N LEU A 53 2.20 -4.99 2.23
CA LEU A 53 2.67 -5.37 3.56
C LEU A 53 2.28 -6.80 3.93
N ASP A 54 3.29 -7.65 4.13
CA ASP A 54 3.07 -9.00 4.63
C ASP A 54 2.50 -8.96 6.05
N ILE A 55 1.44 -9.72 6.29
CA ILE A 55 0.83 -9.81 7.62
C ILE A 55 1.75 -10.55 8.59
N GLN A 56 2.32 -11.66 8.15
CA GLN A 56 3.15 -12.51 9.01
C GLN A 56 4.63 -12.21 8.87
N MET A 57 5.13 -11.42 9.79
CA MET A 57 6.56 -11.13 9.91
C MET A 57 7.03 -11.42 11.33
N PRO A 58 8.29 -11.87 11.51
CA PRO A 58 8.84 -12.08 12.86
C PRO A 58 8.88 -10.80 13.68
N ARG A 59 8.68 -10.91 14.99
CA ARG A 59 8.72 -9.83 15.99
C ARG A 59 7.53 -8.88 15.90
N ILE A 60 7.40 -8.12 14.82
CA ILE A 60 6.29 -7.19 14.62
C ILE A 60 5.55 -7.62 13.36
N SER A 61 4.28 -7.97 13.50
CA SER A 61 3.43 -8.34 12.36
C SER A 61 3.07 -7.11 11.52
N GLY A 62 2.58 -7.35 10.30
CA GLY A 62 2.09 -6.27 9.46
C GLY A 62 0.94 -5.50 10.10
N LEU A 63 0.06 -6.18 10.82
CA LEU A 63 -1.04 -5.55 11.54
C LEU A 63 -0.57 -4.62 12.64
N GLU A 64 0.37 -5.10 13.45
CA GLU A 64 0.95 -4.28 14.51
C GLU A 64 1.65 -3.05 13.93
N MET A 65 2.36 -3.24 12.81
CA MET A 65 3.05 -2.16 12.13
C MET A 65 2.08 -1.06 11.68
N VAL A 66 0.93 -1.40 11.13
CA VAL A 66 -0.06 -0.42 10.70
C VAL A 66 -0.49 0.48 11.86
N GLY A 67 -0.66 -0.11 13.05
CA GLY A 67 -0.99 0.64 14.26
C GLY A 67 0.10 1.62 14.71
N MET A 68 1.32 1.43 14.24
CA MET A 68 2.47 2.28 14.57
C MET A 68 2.68 3.42 13.56
N LEU A 69 1.96 3.41 12.45
CA LEU A 69 2.06 4.47 11.43
C LEU A 69 1.22 5.68 11.83
N ASP A 70 1.68 6.86 11.41
CA ASP A 70 0.95 8.11 11.61
C ASP A 70 -0.38 8.05 10.84
N PRO A 71 -1.54 8.14 11.53
CA PRO A 71 -2.85 8.07 10.86
C PRO A 71 -3.08 9.17 9.82
N GLU A 72 -2.46 10.33 9.99
CA GLU A 72 -2.62 11.46 9.06
C GLU A 72 -1.81 11.31 7.77
N HIS A 73 -0.77 10.47 7.80
CA HIS A 73 0.15 10.26 6.68
C HIS A 73 0.27 8.78 6.32
N ARG A 74 -0.81 8.04 6.51
CA ARG A 74 -0.82 6.61 6.24
C ARG A 74 -0.97 6.35 4.74
N PRO A 75 -0.08 5.54 4.14
CA PRO A 75 -0.28 5.10 2.76
C PRO A 75 -1.48 4.16 2.66
N TYR A 76 -1.94 3.91 1.43
CA TYR A 76 -2.89 2.84 1.20
C TYR A 76 -2.23 1.50 1.54
N ILE A 77 -2.88 0.71 2.37
CA ILE A 77 -2.34 -0.58 2.83
C ILE A 77 -2.94 -1.71 2.01
N VAL A 78 -2.10 -2.48 1.34
CA VAL A 78 -2.48 -3.72 0.68
C VAL A 78 -1.75 -4.86 1.39
N PHE A 79 -2.49 -5.66 2.14
CA PHE A 79 -1.90 -6.78 2.85
C PHE A 79 -1.57 -7.94 1.92
N LEU A 80 -0.43 -8.59 2.20
CA LEU A 80 -0.02 -9.84 1.56
C LEU A 80 -0.15 -10.95 2.59
N THR A 81 -0.77 -12.06 2.23
CA THR A 81 -0.99 -13.13 3.19
C THR A 81 -1.13 -14.49 2.50
N ALA A 82 -0.68 -15.55 3.20
CA ALA A 82 -0.93 -16.94 2.80
C ALA A 82 -2.24 -17.48 3.40
N PHE A 83 -2.93 -16.69 4.21
CA PHE A 83 -4.18 -17.11 4.86
C PHE A 83 -5.35 -17.15 3.88
N ASP A 84 -6.35 -17.96 4.21
CA ASP A 84 -7.58 -18.03 3.45
C ASP A 84 -8.47 -16.78 3.67
N GLU A 85 -9.61 -16.73 2.98
CA GLU A 85 -10.53 -15.60 3.02
C GLU A 85 -11.05 -15.24 4.42
N TYR A 86 -11.16 -16.21 5.32
CA TYR A 86 -11.67 -15.95 6.67
C TYR A 86 -10.72 -15.11 7.50
N ALA A 87 -9.44 -15.44 7.45
CA ALA A 87 -8.44 -14.68 8.16
C ALA A 87 -8.33 -13.27 7.61
N VAL A 88 -8.43 -13.13 6.30
CA VAL A 88 -8.32 -11.85 5.61
C VAL A 88 -9.49 -10.92 5.96
N LYS A 89 -10.72 -11.43 6.02
CA LYS A 89 -11.90 -10.61 6.35
C LYS A 89 -11.78 -9.93 7.72
N ALA A 90 -11.13 -10.57 8.67
CA ALA A 90 -10.92 -9.99 9.99
C ALA A 90 -10.07 -8.70 9.95
N PHE A 91 -9.32 -8.49 8.87
CA PHE A 91 -8.39 -7.37 8.73
C PHE A 91 -8.82 -6.31 7.71
N GLU A 92 -9.97 -6.50 7.04
CA GLU A 92 -10.45 -5.59 6.00
C GLU A 92 -10.64 -4.14 6.48
N GLU A 93 -10.95 -3.94 7.74
CA GLU A 93 -11.14 -2.60 8.31
C GLU A 93 -9.87 -1.75 8.29
N HIS A 94 -8.70 -2.38 8.24
CA HIS A 94 -7.41 -1.70 8.31
C HIS A 94 -6.70 -1.59 6.97
N ALA A 95 -7.29 -2.16 5.92
CA ALA A 95 -6.64 -2.28 4.63
C ALA A 95 -7.46 -1.70 3.49
N PHE A 96 -6.76 -1.19 2.49
CA PHE A 96 -7.38 -0.86 1.21
C PHE A 96 -7.76 -2.13 0.45
N ASP A 97 -6.88 -3.14 0.47
CA ASP A 97 -7.11 -4.42 -0.19
C ASP A 97 -6.18 -5.48 0.41
N TYR A 98 -6.30 -6.70 -0.08
CA TYR A 98 -5.43 -7.80 0.29
C TYR A 98 -5.13 -8.68 -0.92
N LEU A 99 -3.99 -9.36 -0.88
CA LEU A 99 -3.58 -10.30 -1.92
C LEU A 99 -3.12 -11.59 -1.27
N LEU A 100 -3.63 -12.72 -1.77
CA LEU A 100 -3.21 -14.04 -1.32
C LEU A 100 -1.93 -14.46 -2.03
N LYS A 101 -1.00 -15.05 -1.30
CA LYS A 101 0.21 -15.65 -1.87
C LYS A 101 -0.06 -17.06 -2.36
N PRO A 102 0.46 -17.46 -3.52
CA PRO A 102 1.23 -16.66 -4.48
C PRO A 102 0.36 -15.64 -5.21
N ILE A 103 0.91 -14.45 -5.44
CA ILE A 103 0.16 -13.35 -6.03
C ILE A 103 -0.05 -13.60 -7.51
N GLU A 104 -1.32 -13.59 -7.93
CA GLU A 104 -1.68 -13.72 -9.34
C GLU A 104 -1.78 -12.35 -9.99
N SER A 105 -1.27 -12.22 -11.22
CA SER A 105 -1.25 -10.95 -11.94
C SER A 105 -2.64 -10.35 -12.16
N THR A 106 -3.64 -11.18 -12.43
CA THR A 106 -5.02 -10.73 -12.62
C THR A 106 -5.62 -10.15 -11.34
N ARG A 107 -5.32 -10.74 -10.20
CA ARG A 107 -5.79 -10.25 -8.90
C ARG A 107 -5.09 -8.94 -8.51
N LEU A 108 -3.80 -8.86 -8.76
CA LEU A 108 -3.03 -7.63 -8.53
C LEU A 108 -3.57 -6.49 -9.41
N GLU A 109 -3.89 -6.77 -10.67
CA GLU A 109 -4.41 -5.75 -11.58
C GLU A 109 -5.71 -5.12 -11.05
N LYS A 110 -6.60 -5.92 -10.46
CA LYS A 110 -7.84 -5.40 -9.85
C LYS A 110 -7.53 -4.42 -8.72
N THR A 111 -6.56 -4.74 -7.89
CA THR A 111 -6.12 -3.85 -6.81
C THR A 111 -5.56 -2.54 -7.36
N LEU A 112 -4.71 -2.63 -8.39
CA LEU A 112 -4.11 -1.45 -9.02
C LEU A 112 -5.15 -0.54 -9.66
N VAL A 113 -6.14 -1.11 -10.33
CA VAL A 113 -7.25 -0.33 -10.91
C VAL A 113 -7.96 0.48 -9.81
N ARG A 114 -8.28 -0.16 -8.69
CA ARG A 114 -8.94 0.51 -7.56
C ARG A 114 -8.05 1.60 -6.95
N LEU A 115 -6.75 1.35 -6.82
CA LEU A 115 -5.80 2.34 -6.32
C LEU A 115 -5.72 3.58 -7.22
N ARG A 116 -5.72 3.37 -8.53
CA ARG A 116 -5.70 4.47 -9.50
C ARG A 116 -6.98 5.30 -9.42
N GLN A 117 -8.13 4.66 -9.27
CA GLN A 117 -9.41 5.32 -9.11
C GLN A 117 -9.45 6.16 -7.83
N GLU A 118 -9.00 5.60 -6.74
CA GLU A 118 -8.97 6.29 -5.45
C GLU A 118 -8.04 7.49 -5.49
N ARG A 119 -6.87 7.36 -6.12
CA ARG A 119 -5.93 8.47 -6.29
C ARG A 119 -6.53 9.59 -7.12
N SER A 120 -7.24 9.27 -8.21
CA SER A 120 -7.92 10.26 -9.04
C SER A 120 -9.00 11.01 -8.27
N LEU A 121 -9.77 10.31 -7.44
CA LEU A 121 -10.80 10.93 -6.61
C LEU A 121 -10.20 11.89 -5.59
N GLN A 122 -9.09 11.54 -4.96
CA GLN A 122 -8.38 12.42 -4.04
C GLN A 122 -7.89 13.68 -4.72
N ASP A 123 -7.28 13.55 -5.90
CA ASP A 123 -6.79 14.69 -6.67
C ASP A 123 -7.94 15.63 -7.05
N MET A 124 -9.08 15.09 -7.45
CA MET A 124 -10.27 15.87 -7.75
C MET A 124 -10.81 16.62 -6.53
N THR A 125 -10.85 15.97 -5.38
CA THR A 125 -11.31 16.57 -4.12
C THR A 125 -10.42 17.73 -3.73
N VAL A 126 -9.10 17.59 -3.82
CA VAL A 126 -8.15 18.66 -3.53
C VAL A 126 -8.37 19.86 -4.46
N LEU A 127 -8.57 19.62 -5.75
CA LEU A 127 -8.86 20.70 -6.72
C LEU A 127 -10.15 21.42 -6.39
N ASP A 128 -11.21 20.70 -6.06
CA ASP A 128 -12.50 21.28 -5.70
C ASP A 128 -12.38 22.15 -4.44
N ASP A 129 -11.71 21.67 -3.43
CA ASP A 129 -11.48 22.42 -2.19
C ASP A 129 -10.69 23.70 -2.45
N THR A 130 -9.67 23.63 -3.30
CA THR A 130 -8.87 24.78 -3.70
C THR A 130 -9.70 25.80 -4.44
N GLN A 131 -10.52 25.38 -5.40
CA GLN A 131 -11.41 26.27 -6.16
C GLN A 131 -12.44 26.94 -5.26
N GLN A 132 -13.02 26.22 -4.32
CA GLN A 132 -13.96 26.78 -3.36
C GLN A 132 -13.29 27.82 -2.46
N ALA A 133 -12.08 27.56 -1.99
CA ALA A 133 -11.31 28.50 -1.19
C ALA A 133 -11.05 29.80 -1.95
N LEU A 134 -10.73 29.72 -3.24
CA LEU A 134 -10.47 30.89 -4.09
C LEU A 134 -11.70 31.77 -4.27
N LYS A 135 -12.91 31.24 -4.17
CA LYS A 135 -14.15 32.03 -4.29
C LYS A 135 -14.35 33.03 -3.16
N TYR A 136 -13.70 32.85 -2.03
CA TYR A 136 -13.83 33.70 -0.84
C TYR A 136 -12.72 34.71 -0.72
N ILE A 137 -11.80 34.77 -1.65
CA ILE A 137 -10.72 35.77 -1.68
C ILE A 137 -11.23 37.01 -2.37
N PRO A 138 -11.22 38.20 -1.70
CA PRO A 138 -11.71 39.45 -2.31
C PRO A 138 -10.85 39.93 -3.46
#